data_bbdab1313c5a3f5391e3ac5e0f2289a7
#
_entry.id   bbdab1313c5a3f5391e3ac5e0f2289a7
#
_cell.length_a   1.000
_cell.length_b   1.000
_cell.length_c   1.000
_cell.angle_alpha   90.00
_cell.angle_beta   90.00
_cell.angle_gamma   90.00
#
_symmetry.space_group_name_H-M   'P 1'
#
loop_
_entity.id
_entity.type
_entity.pdbx_description
1 polymer ?
#
loop_
_entity_poly.entity_id
_entity_poly.type
_entity_poly.pdbx_seq_one_letter_code
_entity_poly.pdbx_strand_id
1 'polypeptide(L)'
;MKKFLFLLPLAALASCQEKPIYENDSYTMYADRIVQGEYTGVAESPYKIVSNLDGEEYVWEKKNDLSTYPVLETPYLIEETAYNIGVDESVNAVEPDGTLRTGTEWGGVWTRDVSYSIIHSMSFIQTEAAKTSLMCKVNSKGEIVQDTGTGGAWPCSTDREIWVGAAWEIYKVTGDMEWLKTVYPIAKKSLEVDMRTVFESETDLVRGESSFIDWREQSYPTWMEPADIYDTKCLGTNMVFYIALTSAAEMGRIL
;
A
#
# COMPACT_ATOMS: atom_id res chain seq x y z
N MET A 1 62.79 -17.62 -51.64
CA MET A 1 62.09 -17.76 -50.40
C MET A 1 61.12 -16.56 -50.25
N LYS A 2 59.81 -16.75 -50.52
CA LYS A 2 58.77 -15.72 -50.38
C LYS A 2 58.11 -15.95 -49.05
N LYS A 3 58.25 -14.97 -48.14
CA LYS A 3 57.53 -14.97 -46.86
C LYS A 3 56.10 -14.47 -47.11
N PHE A 4 55.14 -15.35 -46.91
CA PHE A 4 53.73 -14.99 -46.84
C PHE A 4 53.42 -14.48 -45.39
N LEU A 5 53.03 -13.22 -45.32
CA LEU A 5 52.57 -12.58 -44.12
C LEU A 5 51.04 -12.82 -44.03
N PHE A 6 50.61 -13.66 -43.12
CA PHE A 6 49.18 -13.85 -42.83
C PHE A 6 48.72 -12.68 -41.94
N LEU A 7 47.94 -11.76 -42.52
CA LEU A 7 47.15 -10.79 -41.75
C LEU A 7 45.88 -11.50 -41.26
N LEU A 8 45.84 -11.81 -39.96
CA LEU A 8 44.58 -12.17 -39.29
C LEU A 8 43.69 -10.92 -39.17
N PRO A 9 42.44 -11.00 -39.62
CA PRO A 9 41.52 -9.90 -39.36
C PRO A 9 41.23 -9.84 -37.87
N LEU A 10 41.53 -8.70 -37.23
CA LEU A 10 41.02 -8.35 -35.90
C LEU A 10 39.50 -8.21 -36.06
N ALA A 11 38.75 -9.26 -35.66
CA ALA A 11 37.34 -9.13 -35.47
C ALA A 11 37.14 -8.16 -34.27
N ALA A 12 36.72 -6.96 -34.56
CA ALA A 12 36.23 -6.04 -33.57
C ALA A 12 35.01 -6.70 -32.91
N LEU A 13 35.19 -7.21 -31.69
CA LEU A 13 34.09 -7.54 -30.80
C LEU A 13 33.40 -6.20 -30.51
N ALA A 14 32.39 -5.87 -31.30
CA ALA A 14 31.43 -4.87 -30.94
C ALA A 14 30.76 -5.40 -29.65
N SER A 15 31.21 -4.93 -28.51
CA SER A 15 30.49 -5.04 -27.27
C SER A 15 29.11 -4.40 -27.52
N CYS A 16 28.08 -5.21 -27.72
CA CYS A 16 26.73 -4.71 -27.59
C CYS A 16 26.62 -4.24 -26.15
N GLN A 17 26.82 -2.97 -25.89
CA GLN A 17 26.43 -2.37 -24.63
C GLN A 17 24.92 -2.50 -24.53
N GLU A 18 24.50 -3.29 -23.60
CA GLU A 18 23.09 -3.43 -23.28
C GLU A 18 22.53 -2.06 -22.90
N LYS A 19 21.44 -1.65 -23.55
CA LYS A 19 20.84 -0.35 -23.29
C LYS A 19 19.95 -0.44 -22.06
N PRO A 20 20.06 0.52 -21.13
CA PRO A 20 19.11 0.61 -20.03
C PRO A 20 17.70 0.86 -20.55
N ILE A 21 16.70 0.30 -19.88
CA ILE A 21 15.30 0.58 -20.12
C ILE A 21 14.85 1.84 -19.38
N TYR A 22 15.55 2.17 -18.28
CA TYR A 22 15.37 3.40 -17.53
C TYR A 22 16.67 3.80 -16.84
N GLU A 23 16.90 5.11 -16.72
CA GLU A 23 18.06 5.68 -16.02
C GLU A 23 17.71 7.04 -15.43
N ASN A 24 18.16 7.28 -14.21
CA ASN A 24 18.12 8.59 -13.54
C ASN A 24 19.38 8.77 -12.68
N ASP A 25 19.46 9.88 -11.91
CA ASP A 25 20.60 10.19 -11.04
C ASP A 25 20.81 9.17 -9.89
N SER A 26 19.82 8.34 -9.58
CA SER A 26 19.86 7.41 -8.45
C SER A 26 20.14 5.98 -8.88
N TYR A 27 19.59 5.50 -9.99
CA TYR A 27 19.77 4.12 -10.45
C TYR A 27 19.60 3.96 -11.96
N THR A 28 20.15 2.86 -12.46
CA THR A 28 19.99 2.39 -13.83
C THR A 28 19.28 1.04 -13.84
N MET A 29 18.26 0.89 -14.67
CA MET A 29 17.48 -0.34 -14.81
C MET A 29 17.68 -0.95 -16.21
N TYR A 30 17.97 -2.23 -16.24
CA TYR A 30 18.09 -3.06 -17.42
C TYR A 30 16.93 -4.07 -17.47
N ALA A 31 16.86 -4.86 -18.52
CA ALA A 31 15.81 -5.86 -18.68
C ALA A 31 15.75 -6.92 -17.57
N ASP A 32 16.90 -7.22 -16.97
CA ASP A 32 17.08 -8.28 -15.96
C ASP A 32 17.62 -7.80 -14.61
N ARG A 33 17.99 -6.51 -14.48
CA ARG A 33 18.66 -6.02 -13.27
C ARG A 33 18.48 -4.53 -13.02
N ILE A 34 18.72 -4.14 -11.78
CA ILE A 34 18.82 -2.74 -11.32
C ILE A 34 20.22 -2.54 -10.73
N VAL A 35 20.83 -1.40 -11.04
CA VAL A 35 22.14 -0.98 -10.52
C VAL A 35 22.00 0.38 -9.85
N GLN A 36 22.47 0.50 -8.61
CA GLN A 36 22.50 1.73 -7.83
C GLN A 36 23.87 1.88 -7.17
N GLY A 37 24.77 2.66 -7.79
CA GLY A 37 26.15 2.75 -7.31
C GLY A 37 26.85 1.38 -7.39
N GLU A 38 27.28 0.87 -6.25
CA GLU A 38 27.89 -0.46 -6.12
C GLU A 38 26.87 -1.59 -5.86
N TYR A 39 25.61 -1.24 -5.64
CA TYR A 39 24.54 -2.22 -5.37
C TYR A 39 23.90 -2.69 -6.68
N THR A 40 23.65 -3.99 -6.75
CA THR A 40 23.01 -4.61 -7.91
C THR A 40 21.99 -5.63 -7.45
N GLY A 41 20.79 -5.58 -8.04
CA GLY A 41 19.78 -6.63 -7.93
C GLY A 41 19.59 -7.26 -9.30
N VAL A 42 19.81 -8.58 -9.42
CA VAL A 42 19.71 -9.34 -10.67
C VAL A 42 18.58 -10.35 -10.57
N ALA A 43 17.60 -10.24 -11.45
CA ALA A 43 16.55 -11.22 -11.63
C ALA A 43 17.09 -12.42 -12.41
N GLU A 44 17.12 -13.60 -11.80
CA GLU A 44 17.52 -14.86 -12.44
C GLU A 44 16.33 -15.55 -13.12
N SER A 45 15.14 -15.28 -12.65
CA SER A 45 13.87 -15.77 -13.19
C SER A 45 12.72 -14.87 -12.73
N PRO A 46 11.49 -15.01 -13.26
CA PRO A 46 10.33 -14.29 -12.72
C PRO A 46 10.05 -14.56 -11.23
N TYR A 47 10.70 -15.56 -10.66
CA TYR A 47 10.48 -16.03 -9.30
C TYR A 47 11.73 -16.03 -8.42
N LYS A 48 12.82 -15.38 -8.88
CA LYS A 48 14.06 -15.27 -8.11
C LYS A 48 14.86 -14.03 -8.47
N ILE A 49 15.31 -13.31 -7.45
CA ILE A 49 16.24 -12.20 -7.56
C ILE A 49 17.35 -12.35 -6.51
N VAL A 50 18.56 -11.99 -6.90
CA VAL A 50 19.73 -11.93 -6.02
C VAL A 50 20.24 -10.50 -5.99
N SER A 51 20.54 -9.98 -4.80
CA SER A 51 21.09 -8.63 -4.63
C SER A 51 22.29 -8.63 -3.69
N ASN A 52 23.16 -7.64 -3.84
CA ASN A 52 24.34 -7.41 -3.03
C ASN A 52 24.22 -6.11 -2.23
N LEU A 53 23.21 -5.98 -1.39
CA LEU A 53 23.02 -4.78 -0.58
C LEU A 53 24.00 -4.77 0.62
N ASP A 54 24.70 -3.64 0.84
CA ASP A 54 25.65 -3.45 1.96
C ASP A 54 26.75 -4.51 2.07
N GLY A 55 27.15 -5.12 0.94
CA GLY A 55 28.17 -6.17 0.88
C GLY A 55 27.69 -7.55 1.29
N GLU A 56 26.41 -7.71 1.59
CA GLU A 56 25.75 -8.97 1.89
C GLU A 56 24.93 -9.43 0.67
N GLU A 57 24.85 -10.75 0.49
CA GLU A 57 23.98 -11.34 -0.53
C GLU A 57 22.59 -11.59 0.04
N TYR A 58 21.58 -11.02 -0.62
CA TYR A 58 20.17 -11.25 -0.31
C TYR A 58 19.51 -11.95 -1.49
N VAL A 59 18.80 -13.03 -1.19
CA VAL A 59 18.06 -13.81 -2.18
C VAL A 59 16.59 -13.81 -1.83
N TRP A 60 15.77 -13.32 -2.77
CA TRP A 60 14.36 -13.61 -2.73
C TRP A 60 14.07 -14.73 -3.75
N GLU A 61 13.34 -15.72 -3.31
CA GLU A 61 12.81 -16.80 -4.12
C GLU A 61 11.35 -17.04 -3.71
N LYS A 62 10.47 -17.18 -4.68
CA LYS A 62 9.04 -17.39 -4.47
C LYS A 62 8.76 -18.53 -3.50
N LYS A 63 7.92 -18.29 -2.49
CA LYS A 63 7.57 -19.27 -1.44
C LYS A 63 6.16 -19.84 -1.60
N ASN A 64 5.23 -19.07 -2.16
CA ASN A 64 3.83 -19.44 -2.24
C ASN A 64 3.43 -19.91 -3.64
N ASP A 65 2.30 -20.60 -3.75
CA ASP A 65 1.66 -20.89 -5.04
C ASP A 65 0.96 -19.63 -5.54
N LEU A 66 1.44 -19.08 -6.64
CA LEU A 66 0.88 -17.88 -7.27
C LEU A 66 -0.01 -18.21 -8.49
N SER A 67 -0.32 -19.46 -8.74
CA SER A 67 -1.02 -19.90 -9.96
C SER A 67 -2.46 -19.37 -10.09
N THR A 68 -3.06 -18.93 -8.98
CA THR A 68 -4.42 -18.37 -8.95
C THR A 68 -4.46 -16.85 -9.05
N TYR A 69 -3.29 -16.20 -9.06
CA TYR A 69 -3.17 -14.75 -9.14
C TYR A 69 -2.97 -14.28 -10.59
N PRO A 70 -3.29 -13.02 -10.90
CA PRO A 70 -3.00 -12.45 -12.21
C PRO A 70 -1.51 -12.53 -12.54
N VAL A 71 -1.19 -12.77 -13.79
CA VAL A 71 0.20 -12.87 -14.28
C VAL A 71 0.55 -11.59 -15.03
N LEU A 72 1.71 -11.02 -14.74
CA LEU A 72 2.31 -9.97 -15.54
C LEU A 72 3.27 -10.61 -16.55
N GLU A 73 3.05 -10.37 -17.85
CA GLU A 73 3.96 -10.73 -18.93
C GLU A 73 4.54 -9.45 -19.54
N THR A 74 5.85 -9.31 -19.50
CA THR A 74 6.60 -8.16 -20.04
C THR A 74 7.92 -8.63 -20.63
N PRO A 75 8.51 -7.92 -21.62
CA PRO A 75 9.84 -8.24 -22.13
C PRO A 75 10.97 -7.98 -21.11
N TYR A 76 10.64 -7.47 -19.91
CA TYR A 76 11.60 -7.08 -18.88
C TYR A 76 11.49 -7.97 -17.67
N LEU A 77 12.43 -8.92 -17.53
CA LEU A 77 12.43 -9.90 -16.45
C LEU A 77 12.40 -9.26 -15.05
N ILE A 78 13.06 -8.11 -14.89
CA ILE A 78 13.08 -7.38 -13.62
C ILE A 78 11.67 -6.91 -13.20
N GLU A 79 10.81 -6.51 -14.16
CA GLU A 79 9.44 -6.10 -13.88
C GLU A 79 8.56 -7.29 -13.47
N GLU A 80 8.68 -8.43 -14.19
CA GLU A 80 7.98 -9.65 -13.83
C GLU A 80 8.36 -10.13 -12.43
N THR A 81 9.66 -10.10 -12.12
CA THR A 81 10.16 -10.50 -10.80
C THR A 81 9.65 -9.56 -9.71
N ALA A 82 9.71 -8.24 -9.93
CA ALA A 82 9.20 -7.25 -8.97
C ALA A 82 7.69 -7.42 -8.72
N TYR A 83 6.92 -7.68 -9.76
CA TYR A 83 5.49 -7.99 -9.64
C TYR A 83 5.25 -9.24 -8.79
N ASN A 84 5.97 -10.33 -9.07
CA ASN A 84 5.82 -11.58 -8.34
C ASN A 84 6.28 -11.50 -6.87
N ILE A 85 7.28 -10.66 -6.55
CA ILE A 85 7.62 -10.31 -5.15
C ILE A 85 6.39 -9.70 -4.47
N GLY A 86 5.75 -8.71 -5.08
CA GLY A 86 4.57 -8.06 -4.50
C GLY A 86 3.41 -9.03 -4.28
N VAL A 87 3.16 -9.93 -5.23
CA VAL A 87 2.09 -10.94 -5.10
C VAL A 87 2.44 -11.97 -4.01
N ASP A 88 3.67 -12.48 -3.97
CA ASP A 88 4.12 -13.44 -2.95
C ASP A 88 4.03 -12.85 -1.54
N GLU A 89 4.47 -11.60 -1.36
CA GLU A 89 4.33 -10.88 -0.08
C GLU A 89 2.88 -10.59 0.28
N SER A 90 1.99 -10.39 -0.69
CA SER A 90 0.55 -10.24 -0.41
C SER A 90 -0.06 -11.50 0.19
N VAL A 91 0.42 -12.68 -0.22
CA VAL A 91 0.02 -13.97 0.39
C VAL A 91 0.56 -14.09 1.80
N ASN A 92 1.84 -13.71 2.02
CA ASN A 92 2.46 -13.70 3.33
C ASN A 92 1.79 -12.71 4.31
N ALA A 93 1.11 -11.68 3.81
CA ALA A 93 0.42 -10.71 4.62
C ALA A 93 -0.91 -11.20 5.22
N VAL A 94 -1.44 -12.33 4.76
CA VAL A 94 -2.67 -12.91 5.30
C VAL A 94 -2.34 -13.74 6.54
N GLU A 95 -2.92 -13.37 7.67
CA GLU A 95 -2.76 -14.06 8.94
C GLU A 95 -3.66 -15.33 9.00
N PRO A 96 -3.37 -16.27 9.93
CA PRO A 96 -4.16 -17.50 10.08
C PRO A 96 -5.65 -17.29 10.38
N ASP A 97 -6.03 -16.13 10.92
CA ASP A 97 -7.43 -15.74 11.15
C ASP A 97 -8.12 -15.12 9.94
N GLY A 98 -7.41 -15.03 8.82
CA GLY A 98 -7.89 -14.49 7.56
C GLY A 98 -7.81 -12.96 7.47
N THR A 99 -7.18 -12.29 8.43
CA THR A 99 -6.96 -10.84 8.36
C THR A 99 -5.63 -10.49 7.68
N LEU A 100 -5.51 -9.26 7.21
CA LEU A 100 -4.27 -8.70 6.72
C LEU A 100 -3.49 -8.10 7.89
N ARG A 101 -2.22 -8.45 8.02
CA ARG A 101 -1.34 -7.75 8.95
C ARG A 101 -0.80 -6.46 8.33
N THR A 102 -0.47 -5.51 9.19
CA THR A 102 0.05 -4.19 8.78
C THR A 102 1.45 -4.29 8.17
N GLY A 103 2.30 -5.17 8.70
CA GLY A 103 3.66 -5.38 8.21
C GLY A 103 4.35 -6.55 8.92
N THR A 104 5.57 -6.90 8.49
CA THR A 104 6.31 -8.02 9.07
C THR A 104 6.56 -7.84 10.57
N GLU A 105 6.90 -6.64 10.99
CA GLU A 105 7.18 -6.30 12.39
C GLU A 105 5.92 -5.84 13.16
N TRP A 106 4.79 -5.64 12.47
CA TRP A 106 3.57 -5.09 13.02
C TRP A 106 2.40 -6.02 12.72
N GLY A 107 2.18 -6.98 13.60
CA GLY A 107 1.07 -7.92 13.52
C GLY A 107 -0.29 -7.24 13.74
N GLY A 108 -1.33 -7.90 13.26
CA GLY A 108 -2.71 -7.46 13.40
C GLY A 108 -3.11 -6.34 12.42
N VAL A 109 -4.39 -6.01 12.49
CA VAL A 109 -5.01 -5.00 11.62
C VAL A 109 -4.92 -3.62 12.27
N TRP A 110 -4.16 -2.73 11.66
CA TRP A 110 -4.22 -1.30 11.91
C TRP A 110 -5.07 -0.67 10.81
N THR A 111 -6.15 -0.03 11.20
CA THR A 111 -7.22 0.36 10.27
C THR A 111 -6.70 1.22 9.11
N ARG A 112 -5.88 2.22 9.41
CA ARG A 112 -5.32 3.11 8.40
C ARG A 112 -4.44 2.37 7.39
N ASP A 113 -3.46 1.62 7.88
CA ASP A 113 -2.45 0.95 7.07
C ASP A 113 -3.09 -0.10 6.16
N VAL A 114 -3.95 -0.93 6.74
CA VAL A 114 -4.66 -1.97 5.99
C VAL A 114 -5.65 -1.37 5.00
N SER A 115 -6.33 -0.27 5.35
CA SER A 115 -7.26 0.38 4.43
C SER A 115 -6.56 0.96 3.21
N TYR A 116 -5.38 1.58 3.37
CA TYR A 116 -4.58 2.04 2.21
C TYR A 116 -4.08 0.85 1.37
N SER A 117 -3.62 -0.23 1.99
CA SER A 117 -3.26 -1.45 1.26
C SER A 117 -4.44 -2.00 0.44
N ILE A 118 -5.65 -1.98 1.00
CA ILE A 118 -6.87 -2.40 0.31
C ILE A 118 -7.15 -1.50 -0.88
N ILE A 119 -7.11 -0.18 -0.71
CA ILE A 119 -7.37 0.78 -1.79
C ILE A 119 -6.39 0.59 -2.95
N HIS A 120 -5.12 0.32 -2.67
CA HIS A 120 -4.08 0.28 -3.70
C HIS A 120 -3.86 -1.10 -4.34
N SER A 121 -4.20 -2.21 -3.64
CA SER A 121 -3.94 -3.55 -4.17
C SER A 121 -4.78 -4.67 -3.56
N MET A 122 -4.96 -4.71 -2.23
CA MET A 122 -5.50 -5.88 -1.55
C MET A 122 -7.00 -6.11 -1.81
N SER A 123 -7.76 -5.09 -2.20
CA SER A 123 -9.14 -5.25 -2.69
C SER A 123 -9.23 -6.19 -3.90
N PHE A 124 -8.19 -6.23 -4.70
CA PHE A 124 -8.11 -7.04 -5.91
C PHE A 124 -7.36 -8.37 -5.69
N ILE A 125 -6.22 -8.33 -4.97
CA ILE A 125 -5.33 -9.48 -4.82
C ILE A 125 -5.81 -10.38 -3.67
N GLN A 126 -6.28 -9.80 -2.54
CA GLN A 126 -6.66 -10.51 -1.31
C GLN A 126 -8.05 -10.09 -0.84
N THR A 127 -9.04 -10.13 -1.73
CA THR A 127 -10.39 -9.58 -1.50
C THR A 127 -11.05 -10.09 -0.20
N GLU A 128 -11.00 -11.40 0.06
CA GLU A 128 -11.66 -11.96 1.24
C GLU A 128 -10.93 -11.59 2.55
N ALA A 129 -9.60 -11.57 2.52
CA ALA A 129 -8.82 -11.07 3.67
C ALA A 129 -9.04 -9.57 3.88
N ALA A 130 -9.18 -8.79 2.81
CA ALA A 130 -9.53 -7.38 2.89
C ALA A 130 -10.89 -7.16 3.56
N LYS A 131 -11.94 -7.90 3.16
CA LYS A 131 -13.27 -7.85 3.80
C LYS A 131 -13.19 -8.23 5.28
N THR A 132 -12.50 -9.33 5.60
CA THR A 132 -12.31 -9.81 6.98
C THR A 132 -11.63 -8.76 7.84
N SER A 133 -10.57 -8.14 7.32
CA SER A 133 -9.82 -7.10 8.00
C SER A 133 -10.65 -5.85 8.31
N LEU A 134 -11.44 -5.38 7.36
CA LEU A 134 -12.33 -4.26 7.60
C LEU A 134 -13.39 -4.60 8.65
N MET A 135 -13.99 -5.79 8.57
CA MET A 135 -15.04 -6.17 9.50
C MET A 135 -14.55 -6.38 10.94
N CYS A 136 -13.30 -6.80 11.16
CA CYS A 136 -12.74 -6.91 12.51
C CYS A 136 -12.57 -5.53 13.20
N LYS A 137 -12.63 -4.44 12.44
CA LYS A 137 -12.60 -3.06 12.94
C LYS A 137 -14.00 -2.44 13.12
N VAL A 138 -15.03 -3.25 13.19
CA VAL A 138 -16.40 -2.80 13.49
C VAL A 138 -16.77 -3.26 14.89
N ASN A 139 -17.16 -2.34 15.76
CA ASN A 139 -17.55 -2.64 17.13
C ASN A 139 -18.97 -3.23 17.22
N SER A 140 -19.37 -3.68 18.42
CA SER A 140 -20.69 -4.25 18.67
C SER A 140 -21.87 -3.28 18.45
N LYS A 141 -21.59 -2.00 18.33
CA LYS A 141 -22.59 -0.97 17.99
C LYS A 141 -22.74 -0.78 16.48
N GLY A 142 -21.93 -1.44 15.66
CA GLY A 142 -21.90 -1.25 14.23
C GLY A 142 -21.22 0.06 13.82
N GLU A 143 -20.19 0.47 14.53
CA GLU A 143 -19.39 1.66 14.26
C GLU A 143 -17.94 1.25 14.00
N ILE A 144 -17.26 1.95 13.10
CA ILE A 144 -15.85 1.74 12.80
C ILE A 144 -15.03 2.20 14.02
N VAL A 145 -14.13 1.34 14.47
CA VAL A 145 -13.20 1.64 15.57
C VAL A 145 -12.06 2.50 15.06
N GLN A 146 -11.68 3.49 15.84
CA GLN A 146 -10.42 4.21 15.65
C GLN A 146 -9.32 3.48 16.41
N ASP A 147 -8.17 3.27 15.79
CA ASP A 147 -7.04 2.67 16.47
C ASP A 147 -6.41 3.67 17.44
N THR A 148 -6.08 3.20 18.65
CA THR A 148 -5.71 4.08 19.76
C THR A 148 -4.25 3.92 20.18
N GLY A 149 -3.46 3.13 19.46
CA GLY A 149 -2.14 2.72 19.94
C GLY A 149 -1.09 3.81 20.00
N THR A 150 -1.19 4.83 19.18
CA THR A 150 -0.11 5.80 18.95
C THR A 150 -0.54 7.26 18.97
N GLY A 151 -1.74 7.55 19.47
CA GLY A 151 -2.24 8.93 19.55
C GLY A 151 -2.98 9.42 18.30
N GLY A 152 -3.12 8.60 17.27
CA GLY A 152 -3.80 8.98 16.02
C GLY A 152 -5.33 8.85 16.04
N ALA A 153 -5.95 8.77 17.21
CA ALA A 153 -7.37 8.43 17.29
C ALA A 153 -8.27 9.52 17.89
N TRP A 154 -7.70 10.63 18.34
CA TRP A 154 -8.47 11.56 19.17
C TRP A 154 -8.47 13.00 18.66
N PRO A 155 -9.64 13.66 18.64
CA PRO A 155 -10.99 13.10 18.77
C PRO A 155 -11.48 12.38 17.53
N CYS A 156 -10.84 12.61 16.39
CA CYS A 156 -11.07 11.98 15.09
C CYS A 156 -9.74 11.83 14.35
N SER A 157 -9.56 10.73 13.65
CA SER A 157 -8.38 10.49 12.83
C SER A 157 -8.76 9.90 11.48
N THR A 158 -7.79 9.73 10.59
CA THR A 158 -8.00 9.12 9.28
C THR A 158 -8.39 7.65 9.35
N ASP A 159 -8.29 6.97 10.50
CA ASP A 159 -8.56 5.53 10.63
C ASP A 159 -10.00 5.17 10.27
N ARG A 160 -10.95 5.86 10.89
CA ARG A 160 -12.38 5.62 10.64
C ARG A 160 -12.78 6.00 9.23
N GLU A 161 -12.29 7.12 8.75
CA GLU A 161 -12.67 7.67 7.46
C GLU A 161 -12.11 6.83 6.31
N ILE A 162 -10.84 6.43 6.36
CA ILE A 162 -10.22 5.67 5.27
C ILE A 162 -10.80 4.26 5.14
N TRP A 163 -11.31 3.68 6.22
CA TRP A 163 -12.06 2.43 6.19
C TRP A 163 -13.23 2.49 5.18
N VAL A 164 -13.95 3.62 5.16
CA VAL A 164 -15.08 3.83 4.23
C VAL A 164 -14.61 3.82 2.78
N GLY A 165 -13.48 4.47 2.50
CA GLY A 165 -12.84 4.44 1.18
C GLY A 165 -12.43 3.03 0.76
N ALA A 166 -11.84 2.27 1.68
CA ALA A 166 -11.44 0.88 1.44
C ALA A 166 -12.64 -0.05 1.18
N ALA A 167 -13.71 0.10 1.96
CA ALA A 167 -14.94 -0.66 1.75
C ALA A 167 -15.59 -0.37 0.40
N TRP A 168 -15.56 0.89 -0.03
CA TRP A 168 -16.00 1.30 -1.35
C TRP A 168 -15.12 0.73 -2.47
N GLU A 169 -13.78 0.69 -2.29
CA GLU A 169 -12.86 0.10 -3.25
C GLU A 169 -13.13 -1.39 -3.49
N ILE A 170 -13.35 -2.16 -2.41
CA ILE A 170 -13.74 -3.58 -2.53
C ILE A 170 -15.01 -3.72 -3.39
N TYR A 171 -16.03 -2.89 -3.18
CA TYR A 171 -17.23 -2.93 -4.01
C TYR A 171 -16.94 -2.60 -5.47
N LYS A 172 -16.14 -1.57 -5.76
CA LYS A 172 -15.79 -1.21 -7.14
C LYS A 172 -15.08 -2.33 -7.90
N VAL A 173 -14.22 -3.07 -7.19
CA VAL A 173 -13.48 -4.21 -7.76
C VAL A 173 -14.37 -5.42 -7.97
N THR A 174 -15.27 -5.71 -7.03
CA THR A 174 -16.02 -6.98 -7.01
C THR A 174 -17.44 -6.88 -7.57
N GLY A 175 -18.06 -5.72 -7.51
CA GLY A 175 -19.50 -5.55 -7.78
C GLY A 175 -20.40 -6.24 -6.74
N ASP A 176 -19.87 -6.65 -5.57
CA ASP A 176 -20.59 -7.41 -4.56
C ASP A 176 -21.63 -6.55 -3.84
N MET A 177 -22.89 -6.70 -4.23
CA MET A 177 -24.02 -5.97 -3.64
C MET A 177 -24.30 -6.34 -2.20
N GLU A 178 -24.03 -7.57 -1.77
CA GLU A 178 -24.22 -7.98 -0.37
C GLU A 178 -23.16 -7.33 0.53
N TRP A 179 -21.93 -7.23 0.04
CA TRP A 179 -20.89 -6.42 0.68
C TRP A 179 -21.33 -4.97 0.81
N LEU A 180 -21.80 -4.34 -0.26
CA LEU A 180 -22.25 -2.96 -0.24
C LEU A 180 -23.38 -2.72 0.79
N LYS A 181 -24.39 -3.59 0.82
CA LYS A 181 -25.49 -3.54 1.80
C LYS A 181 -25.00 -3.71 3.24
N THR A 182 -23.94 -4.49 3.45
CA THR A 182 -23.35 -4.72 4.78
C THR A 182 -22.59 -3.49 5.26
N VAL A 183 -21.74 -2.88 4.41
CA VAL A 183 -20.81 -1.83 4.83
C VAL A 183 -21.43 -0.44 4.84
N TYR A 184 -22.40 -0.15 3.99
CA TYR A 184 -23.02 1.16 3.92
C TYR A 184 -23.64 1.64 5.25
N PRO A 185 -24.46 0.85 5.98
CA PRO A 185 -25.01 1.29 7.26
C PRO A 185 -23.92 1.52 8.32
N ILE A 186 -22.81 0.76 8.29
CA ILE A 186 -21.66 0.93 9.17
C ILE A 186 -20.97 2.27 8.89
N ALA A 187 -20.66 2.52 7.62
CA ALA A 187 -20.05 3.77 7.16
C ALA A 187 -20.93 4.97 7.52
N LYS A 188 -22.21 4.94 7.14
CA LYS A 188 -23.18 6.01 7.42
C LYS A 188 -23.24 6.33 8.91
N LYS A 189 -23.39 5.31 9.75
CA LYS A 189 -23.48 5.49 11.20
C LYS A 189 -22.23 6.13 11.79
N SER A 190 -21.05 5.67 11.36
CA SER A 190 -19.76 6.19 11.84
C SER A 190 -19.57 7.65 11.44
N LEU A 191 -19.83 8.00 10.19
CA LEU A 191 -19.76 9.38 9.70
C LEU A 191 -20.82 10.30 10.39
N GLU A 192 -22.02 9.79 10.68
CA GLU A 192 -23.01 10.56 11.44
C GLU A 192 -22.57 10.85 12.87
N VAL A 193 -21.77 9.96 13.49
CA VAL A 193 -21.14 10.23 14.79
C VAL A 193 -20.14 11.36 14.67
N ASP A 194 -19.25 11.32 13.66
CA ASP A 194 -18.22 12.34 13.45
C ASP A 194 -18.84 13.71 13.11
N MET A 195 -19.88 13.73 12.27
CA MET A 195 -20.65 14.94 11.97
C MET A 195 -21.29 15.58 13.20
N ARG A 196 -21.64 14.81 14.22
CA ARG A 196 -22.23 15.35 15.46
C ARG A 196 -21.22 15.78 16.50
N THR A 197 -20.02 15.17 16.49
CA THR A 197 -19.06 15.30 17.60
C THR A 197 -17.87 16.18 17.28
N VAL A 198 -17.38 16.17 16.03
CA VAL A 198 -16.14 16.83 15.66
C VAL A 198 -16.24 17.73 14.43
N PHE A 199 -17.35 17.69 13.71
CA PHE A 199 -17.58 18.59 12.57
C PHE A 199 -17.98 19.99 13.05
N GLU A 200 -17.37 21.02 12.46
CA GLU A 200 -17.70 22.42 12.68
C GLU A 200 -18.38 23.04 11.47
N SER A 201 -19.61 23.43 11.62
CA SER A 201 -20.40 24.05 10.54
C SER A 201 -19.93 25.43 10.10
N GLU A 202 -19.12 26.13 10.91
CA GLU A 202 -18.56 27.43 10.57
C GLU A 202 -17.40 27.33 9.57
N THR A 203 -16.68 26.23 9.59
CA THR A 203 -15.51 26.00 8.74
C THR A 203 -15.71 24.88 7.74
N ASP A 204 -16.78 24.09 7.89
CA ASP A 204 -17.05 22.84 7.14
C ASP A 204 -15.94 21.81 7.28
N LEU A 205 -15.22 21.79 8.42
CA LEU A 205 -14.11 20.90 8.69
C LEU A 205 -14.34 20.07 9.97
N VAL A 206 -13.70 18.91 10.03
CA VAL A 206 -13.62 18.11 11.25
C VAL A 206 -12.36 18.46 12.03
N ARG A 207 -12.50 18.45 13.37
CA ARG A 207 -11.38 18.53 14.29
C ARG A 207 -10.78 17.15 14.50
N GLY A 208 -9.47 17.08 14.58
CA GLY A 208 -8.77 15.83 14.86
C GLY A 208 -7.29 15.93 14.59
N GLU A 209 -6.58 15.00 15.17
CA GLU A 209 -5.14 14.93 15.04
C GLU A 209 -4.65 14.41 13.68
N SER A 210 -3.37 14.62 13.41
CA SER A 210 -2.71 14.18 12.20
C SER A 210 -2.28 12.73 12.31
N SER A 211 -3.02 11.83 11.70
CA SER A 211 -2.77 10.39 11.76
C SER A 211 -1.50 9.93 11.05
N PHE A 212 -0.97 10.72 10.11
CA PHE A 212 0.21 10.30 9.33
C PHE A 212 1.55 10.53 10.04
N ILE A 213 1.54 11.21 11.18
CA ILE A 213 2.74 11.53 11.94
C ILE A 213 2.63 11.11 13.41
N ASP A 214 1.59 10.43 13.79
CA ASP A 214 1.25 10.04 15.15
C ASP A 214 2.28 9.13 15.85
N TRP A 215 3.02 8.33 15.08
CA TRP A 215 4.04 7.40 15.59
C TRP A 215 5.47 7.97 15.60
N ARG A 216 5.65 9.24 15.23
CA ARG A 216 6.96 9.91 15.20
C ARG A 216 7.19 10.74 16.44
N GLU A 217 8.44 10.87 16.87
CA GLU A 217 8.82 11.69 18.03
C GLU A 217 8.37 13.16 17.93
N GLN A 218 8.21 13.67 16.71
CA GLN A 218 7.80 15.05 16.42
C GLN A 218 6.47 15.10 15.69
N SER A 219 5.46 14.48 16.27
CA SER A 219 4.11 14.48 15.68
C SER A 219 3.50 15.88 15.62
N TYR A 220 3.77 16.69 16.64
CA TYR A 220 3.24 18.04 16.76
C TYR A 220 4.33 19.07 17.12
N PRO A 221 4.13 20.36 16.78
CA PRO A 221 4.99 21.42 17.27
C PRO A 221 5.07 21.44 18.80
N THR A 222 6.23 21.74 19.36
CA THR A 222 6.48 21.68 20.81
C THR A 222 5.64 22.67 21.63
N TRP A 223 5.03 23.67 20.99
CA TRP A 223 4.13 24.64 21.63
C TRP A 223 2.68 24.16 21.74
N MET A 224 2.30 23.08 21.03
CA MET A 224 0.94 22.56 21.09
C MET A 224 0.68 21.80 22.39
N GLU A 225 -0.38 22.18 23.06
CA GLU A 225 -0.93 21.48 24.21
C GLU A 225 -2.06 20.53 23.77
N PRO A 226 -2.53 19.59 24.61
CA PRO A 226 -3.62 18.68 24.25
C PRO A 226 -4.89 19.37 23.75
N ALA A 227 -5.19 20.57 24.22
CA ALA A 227 -6.33 21.35 23.75
C ALA A 227 -6.15 21.85 22.32
N ASP A 228 -4.93 22.26 21.96
CA ASP A 228 -4.60 22.71 20.61
C ASP A 228 -4.70 21.53 19.62
N ILE A 229 -4.23 20.34 20.02
CA ILE A 229 -4.34 19.12 19.22
C ILE A 229 -5.82 18.77 19.01
N TYR A 230 -6.64 18.85 20.08
CA TYR A 230 -8.09 18.60 20.00
C TYR A 230 -8.78 19.50 18.98
N ASP A 231 -8.41 20.76 18.90
CA ASP A 231 -9.00 21.76 18.00
C ASP A 231 -8.32 21.80 16.61
N THR A 232 -7.28 21.00 16.39
CA THR A 232 -6.58 20.96 15.10
C THR A 232 -7.51 20.52 13.98
N LYS A 233 -7.52 21.28 12.90
CA LYS A 233 -8.18 20.94 11.65
C LYS A 233 -7.11 20.47 10.64
N CYS A 234 -6.63 19.25 10.84
CA CYS A 234 -5.58 18.68 10.02
C CYS A 234 -6.04 18.49 8.57
N LEU A 235 -5.23 18.96 7.63
CA LEU A 235 -5.51 18.83 6.19
C LEU A 235 -5.69 17.36 5.79
N GLY A 236 -4.79 16.48 6.21
CA GLY A 236 -4.84 15.05 5.86
C GLY A 236 -6.13 14.39 6.33
N THR A 237 -6.53 14.63 7.59
CA THR A 237 -7.77 14.10 8.16
C THR A 237 -9.00 14.61 7.41
N ASN A 238 -9.04 15.90 7.08
CA ASN A 238 -10.16 16.50 6.34
C ASN A 238 -10.24 16.02 4.89
N MET A 239 -9.11 15.78 4.21
CA MET A 239 -9.11 15.19 2.87
C MET A 239 -9.66 13.76 2.89
N VAL A 240 -9.28 12.95 3.87
CA VAL A 240 -9.79 11.58 4.00
C VAL A 240 -11.26 11.57 4.42
N PHE A 241 -11.68 12.50 5.27
CA PHE A 241 -13.10 12.69 5.59
C PHE A 241 -13.95 13.02 4.36
N TYR A 242 -13.43 13.88 3.46
CA TYR A 242 -14.07 14.14 2.18
C TYR A 242 -14.19 12.88 1.31
N ILE A 243 -13.13 12.06 1.25
CA ILE A 243 -13.17 10.77 0.54
C ILE A 243 -14.24 9.85 1.14
N ALA A 244 -14.32 9.78 2.47
CA ALA A 244 -15.33 8.97 3.16
C ALA A 244 -16.76 9.41 2.87
N LEU A 245 -17.03 10.73 2.95
CA LEU A 245 -18.34 11.29 2.64
C LEU A 245 -18.77 11.03 1.19
N THR A 246 -17.87 11.25 0.24
CA THR A 246 -18.14 11.02 -1.18
C THR A 246 -18.35 9.54 -1.48
N SER A 247 -17.54 8.65 -0.90
CA SER A 247 -17.70 7.20 -1.02
C SER A 247 -19.04 6.72 -0.45
N ALA A 248 -19.41 7.19 0.74
CA ALA A 248 -20.70 6.85 1.36
C ALA A 248 -21.89 7.38 0.54
N ALA A 249 -21.76 8.57 -0.06
CA ALA A 249 -22.79 9.12 -0.95
C ALA A 249 -22.98 8.26 -2.21
N GLU A 250 -21.88 7.77 -2.82
CA GLU A 250 -21.95 6.85 -3.96
C GLU A 250 -22.59 5.52 -3.57
N MET A 251 -22.18 4.94 -2.44
CA MET A 251 -22.81 3.71 -1.90
C MET A 251 -24.33 3.90 -1.73
N GLY A 252 -24.75 5.00 -1.10
CA GLY A 252 -26.17 5.30 -0.86
C GLY A 252 -26.97 5.60 -2.15
N ARG A 253 -26.31 6.05 -3.22
CA ARG A 253 -26.97 6.25 -4.52
C ARG A 253 -27.25 4.94 -5.24
N ILE A 254 -26.43 3.92 -5.01
CA ILE A 254 -26.58 2.59 -5.62
C ILE A 254 -27.64 1.77 -4.88
N LEU A 255 -27.75 1.91 -3.57
CA LEU A 255 -28.72 1.19 -2.71
C LEU A 255 -30.09 1.87 -2.69
#